data_126dc9bb31c9f27f11f46bac331a701f
#
_entry.id   126dc9bb31c9f27f11f46bac331a701f
#
_cell.length_a   1.000
_cell.length_b   1.000
_cell.length_c   1.000
_cell.angle_alpha   90.00
_cell.angle_beta   90.00
_cell.angle_gamma   90.00
#
_symmetry.space_group_name_H-M   'P 1'
#
loop_
_entity.id
_entity.type
_entity.pdbx_description
1 polymer ?
#
loop_
_entity_poly.entity_id
_entity_poly.type
_entity_poly.pdbx_seq_one_letter_code
_entity_poly.pdbx_strand_id
1 'polypeptide(L)'
;MKLNSFDKVKQLTEEMVAIPSINKEPGGESAVARYIQDFYMSLPYFQAHPEQVKCFQTKNDFVVRHSTLAYVKGTKGNSNRTVILIGHIDTVGVDDFGTIREYAFRCEELPAKLRETFVLPQEVIDDIESGEYLFGRGALDMKSGVAGHMYLIQYFSEHPEELDGNLLAIGECDEEDNSKGIITALDLLEELKEKEHFEYVACINADYSTNYAPGDENRYIYYGSIGKLLPCFAVFGKEAHVGQAFSALDPNLVLANITRKMSLNTDLCDIAQGEVAIPPISLKQMDTKGPYTVQTALTAFG
;
A
#
# COMPACT_ATOMS: atom_id res chain seq x y z
N MET A 1 5.17 -29.47 -15.20
CA MET A 1 5.76 -28.37 -15.98
C MET A 1 6.03 -27.25 -14.98
N LYS A 2 7.29 -26.81 -14.77
CA LYS A 2 7.54 -25.64 -13.92
C LYS A 2 6.93 -24.45 -14.66
N LEU A 3 6.03 -23.70 -14.00
CA LEU A 3 5.55 -22.43 -14.52
C LEU A 3 6.76 -21.51 -14.74
N ASN A 4 6.74 -20.72 -15.80
CA ASN A 4 7.74 -19.66 -15.95
C ASN A 4 7.50 -18.58 -14.88
N SER A 5 8.42 -17.64 -14.70
CA SER A 5 8.33 -16.60 -13.67
C SER A 5 7.06 -15.76 -13.80
N PHE A 6 6.67 -15.41 -15.04
CA PHE A 6 5.47 -14.63 -15.32
C PHE A 6 4.19 -15.36 -14.89
N ASP A 7 4.02 -16.62 -15.35
CA ASP A 7 2.84 -17.43 -15.00
C ASP A 7 2.72 -17.62 -13.49
N LYS A 8 3.86 -17.80 -12.79
CA LYS A 8 3.86 -17.97 -11.34
C LYS A 8 3.46 -16.70 -10.60
N VAL A 9 4.01 -15.54 -11.00
CA VAL A 9 3.64 -14.25 -10.42
C VAL A 9 2.19 -13.92 -10.70
N LYS A 10 1.69 -14.15 -11.93
CA LYS A 10 0.29 -13.99 -12.28
C LYS A 10 -0.61 -14.85 -11.39
N GLN A 11 -0.31 -16.14 -11.26
CA GLN A 11 -1.07 -17.06 -10.40
C GLN A 11 -1.14 -16.54 -8.95
N LEU A 12 0.01 -16.19 -8.36
CA LEU A 12 0.07 -15.69 -6.97
C LEU A 12 -0.73 -14.39 -6.82
N THR A 13 -0.70 -13.52 -7.82
CA THR A 13 -1.50 -12.28 -7.82
C THR A 13 -3.00 -12.59 -7.82
N GLU A 14 -3.46 -13.46 -8.71
CA GLU A 14 -4.87 -13.86 -8.81
C GLU A 14 -5.36 -14.50 -7.51
N GLU A 15 -4.57 -15.41 -6.93
CA GLU A 15 -4.88 -16.08 -5.67
C GLU A 15 -4.98 -15.08 -4.50
N MET A 16 -4.06 -14.10 -4.40
CA MET A 16 -4.14 -13.06 -3.37
C MET A 16 -5.27 -12.07 -3.62
N VAL A 17 -5.55 -11.68 -4.87
CA VAL A 17 -6.67 -10.80 -5.21
C VAL A 17 -7.99 -11.44 -4.82
N ALA A 18 -8.15 -12.74 -5.03
CA ALA A 18 -9.36 -13.47 -4.64
C ALA A 18 -9.64 -13.48 -3.12
N ILE A 19 -8.68 -13.04 -2.29
CA ILE A 19 -8.87 -12.85 -0.86
C ILE A 19 -9.11 -11.34 -0.61
N PRO A 20 -10.35 -10.89 -0.36
CA PRO A 20 -10.63 -9.49 -0.02
C PRO A 20 -9.87 -9.07 1.23
N SER A 21 -9.13 -7.98 1.13
CA SER A 21 -8.34 -7.42 2.24
C SER A 21 -8.52 -5.92 2.35
N ILE A 22 -9.78 -5.49 2.29
CA ILE A 22 -10.15 -4.08 2.42
C ILE A 22 -9.68 -3.56 3.77
N ASN A 23 -8.95 -2.45 3.76
CA ASN A 23 -8.45 -1.80 4.95
C ASN A 23 -9.60 -1.51 5.94
N LYS A 24 -9.36 -1.73 7.23
CA LYS A 24 -10.34 -1.61 8.34
C LYS A 24 -11.45 -2.66 8.37
N GLU A 25 -11.56 -3.53 7.36
CA GLU A 25 -12.49 -4.66 7.44
C GLU A 25 -11.85 -5.83 8.19
N PRO A 26 -12.54 -6.42 9.19
CA PRO A 26 -11.95 -7.47 10.00
C PRO A 26 -11.61 -8.73 9.19
N GLY A 27 -10.42 -9.25 9.36
CA GLY A 27 -10.01 -10.58 8.93
C GLY A 27 -9.41 -10.70 7.54
N GLY A 28 -9.69 -9.76 6.60
CA GLY A 28 -9.19 -9.84 5.23
C GLY A 28 -7.67 -9.78 5.12
N GLU A 29 -7.06 -8.76 5.71
CA GLU A 29 -5.60 -8.61 5.75
C GLU A 29 -4.94 -9.82 6.43
N SER A 30 -5.53 -10.31 7.54
CA SER A 30 -5.04 -11.51 8.24
C SER A 30 -5.16 -12.78 7.38
N ALA A 31 -6.16 -12.84 6.48
CA ALA A 31 -6.32 -13.99 5.58
C ALA A 31 -5.23 -13.99 4.49
N VAL A 32 -4.93 -12.83 3.89
CA VAL A 32 -3.83 -12.70 2.93
C VAL A 32 -2.48 -12.99 3.61
N ALA A 33 -2.25 -12.45 4.81
CA ALA A 33 -1.03 -12.71 5.56
C ALA A 33 -0.82 -14.21 5.83
N ARG A 34 -1.87 -14.95 6.18
CA ARG A 34 -1.81 -16.42 6.35
C ARG A 34 -1.56 -17.14 5.03
N TYR A 35 -2.21 -16.72 3.95
CA TYR A 35 -1.96 -17.28 2.62
C TYR A 35 -0.47 -17.19 2.26
N ILE A 36 0.15 -16.02 2.46
CA ILE A 36 1.58 -15.80 2.20
C ILE A 36 2.44 -16.66 3.12
N GLN A 37 2.10 -16.74 4.41
CA GLN A 37 2.80 -17.59 5.36
C GLN A 37 2.73 -19.07 4.94
N ASP A 38 1.54 -19.56 4.60
CA ASP A 38 1.32 -20.96 4.19
C ASP A 38 2.08 -21.27 2.90
N PHE A 39 2.11 -20.32 1.96
CA PHE A 39 2.94 -20.44 0.76
C PHE A 39 4.41 -20.64 1.11
N TYR A 40 5.01 -19.79 1.94
CA TYR A 40 6.40 -19.93 2.33
C TYR A 40 6.65 -21.24 3.08
N MET A 41 5.79 -21.61 4.03
CA MET A 41 5.89 -22.85 4.80
C MET A 41 5.72 -24.11 3.94
N SER A 42 5.15 -24.00 2.74
CA SER A 42 5.08 -25.10 1.77
C SER A 42 6.42 -25.40 1.10
N LEU A 43 7.37 -24.45 1.12
CA LEU A 43 8.67 -24.59 0.46
C LEU A 43 9.64 -25.39 1.32
N PRO A 44 10.42 -26.36 0.73
CA PRO A 44 11.34 -27.22 1.50
C PRO A 44 12.35 -26.46 2.35
N TYR A 45 12.84 -25.32 1.87
CA TYR A 45 13.77 -24.47 2.60
C TYR A 45 13.17 -24.00 3.94
N PHE A 46 11.95 -23.50 3.93
CA PHE A 46 11.30 -22.99 5.14
C PHE A 46 10.74 -24.13 6.03
N GLN A 47 10.51 -25.31 5.48
CA GLN A 47 10.23 -26.49 6.31
C GLN A 47 11.45 -26.89 7.15
N ALA A 48 12.66 -26.67 6.62
CA ALA A 48 13.91 -26.87 7.34
C ALA A 48 14.28 -25.67 8.26
N HIS A 49 13.74 -24.48 7.96
CA HIS A 49 14.03 -23.23 8.68
C HIS A 49 12.74 -22.48 9.04
N PRO A 50 11.83 -23.08 9.82
CA PRO A 50 10.52 -22.47 10.11
C PRO A 50 10.61 -21.17 10.91
N GLU A 51 11.70 -20.95 11.63
CA GLU A 51 11.97 -19.70 12.37
C GLU A 51 12.20 -18.49 11.47
N GLN A 52 12.46 -18.73 10.18
CA GLN A 52 12.68 -17.68 9.18
C GLN A 52 11.37 -17.16 8.55
N VAL A 53 10.23 -17.72 8.95
CA VAL A 53 8.90 -17.23 8.54
C VAL A 53 8.12 -16.80 9.78
N LYS A 54 7.59 -15.58 9.75
CA LYS A 54 6.75 -15.05 10.84
C LYS A 54 5.45 -14.49 10.26
N CYS A 55 4.34 -14.78 10.91
CA CYS A 55 3.10 -14.01 10.79
C CYS A 55 2.89 -13.31 12.13
N PHE A 56 2.74 -11.99 12.13
CA PHE A 56 2.71 -11.19 13.34
C PHE A 56 1.56 -10.21 13.33
N GLN A 57 0.95 -10.03 14.50
CA GLN A 57 -0.15 -9.09 14.68
C GLN A 57 0.38 -7.67 14.89
N THR A 58 -0.34 -6.68 14.36
CA THR A 58 -0.05 -5.26 14.58
C THR A 58 -0.17 -4.88 16.06
N LYS A 59 0.66 -3.90 16.48
CA LYS A 59 0.66 -3.35 17.83
C LYS A 59 -0.15 -2.04 17.88
N ASN A 60 -0.82 -1.79 19.00
CA ASN A 60 -1.58 -0.55 19.24
C ASN A 60 -2.57 -0.22 18.10
N ASP A 61 -3.30 -1.23 17.67
CA ASP A 61 -4.27 -1.16 16.58
C ASP A 61 -5.67 -1.45 17.09
N PHE A 62 -6.66 -0.78 16.51
CA PHE A 62 -8.08 -1.00 16.83
C PHE A 62 -8.67 -2.18 16.04
N VAL A 63 -7.97 -2.62 14.99
CA VAL A 63 -8.36 -3.77 14.15
C VAL A 63 -7.34 -4.88 14.37
N VAL A 64 -7.83 -6.12 14.48
CA VAL A 64 -6.95 -7.29 14.52
C VAL A 64 -6.53 -7.65 13.12
N ARG A 65 -5.29 -7.36 12.79
CA ARG A 65 -4.69 -7.64 11.48
C ARG A 65 -3.27 -8.18 11.63
N HIS A 66 -2.80 -8.84 10.59
CA HIS A 66 -1.50 -9.49 10.58
C HIS A 66 -0.72 -9.11 9.34
N SER A 67 0.59 -9.05 9.51
CA SER A 67 1.61 -8.94 8.46
C SER A 67 2.47 -10.20 8.43
N THR A 68 3.22 -10.39 7.35
CA THR A 68 4.17 -11.50 7.22
C THR A 68 5.57 -10.99 7.03
N LEU A 69 6.54 -11.80 7.50
CA LEU A 69 7.95 -11.62 7.23
C LEU A 69 8.55 -12.98 6.93
N ALA A 70 9.36 -13.07 5.87
CA ALA A 70 10.17 -14.25 5.57
C ALA A 70 11.54 -13.84 5.06
N TYR A 71 12.58 -14.62 5.35
CA TYR A 71 13.91 -14.34 4.82
C TYR A 71 14.67 -15.60 4.42
N VAL A 72 15.53 -15.44 3.41
CA VAL A 72 16.46 -16.47 2.94
C VAL A 72 17.87 -15.98 3.19
N LYS A 73 18.70 -16.87 3.75
CA LYS A 73 20.15 -16.64 3.88
C LYS A 73 20.86 -17.26 2.69
N GLY A 74 21.63 -16.42 1.99
CA GLY A 74 22.46 -16.89 0.89
C GLY A 74 23.67 -17.71 1.39
N THR A 75 24.15 -18.58 0.52
CA THR A 75 25.30 -19.44 0.81
C THR A 75 26.48 -19.23 -0.15
N LYS A 76 26.36 -18.29 -1.10
CA LYS A 76 27.43 -17.96 -2.05
C LYS A 76 28.66 -17.33 -1.39
N GLY A 77 28.43 -16.58 -0.32
CA GLY A 77 29.48 -15.90 0.45
C GLY A 77 29.18 -15.89 1.95
N ASN A 78 29.82 -15.00 2.68
CA ASN A 78 29.61 -14.81 4.12
C ASN A 78 29.11 -13.40 4.44
N SER A 79 28.38 -12.77 3.53
CA SER A 79 27.89 -11.41 3.69
C SER A 79 26.64 -11.39 4.56
N ASN A 80 26.57 -10.45 5.51
CA ASN A 80 25.38 -10.17 6.31
C ASN A 80 24.50 -9.09 5.67
N ARG A 81 24.88 -8.59 4.49
CA ARG A 81 24.11 -7.58 3.76
C ARG A 81 22.76 -8.14 3.39
N THR A 82 21.73 -7.41 3.72
CA THR A 82 20.34 -7.85 3.58
C THR A 82 19.55 -6.81 2.80
N VAL A 83 18.88 -7.27 1.74
CA VAL A 83 17.91 -6.45 0.99
C VAL A 83 16.53 -6.77 1.51
N ILE A 84 15.76 -5.73 1.82
CA ILE A 84 14.36 -5.83 2.20
C ILE A 84 13.49 -5.64 0.96
N LEU A 85 12.54 -6.54 0.74
CA LEU A 85 11.44 -6.43 -0.20
C LEU A 85 10.19 -6.12 0.60
N ILE A 86 9.57 -4.95 0.36
CA ILE A 86 8.37 -4.53 1.08
C ILE A 86 7.20 -4.38 0.12
N GLY A 87 6.01 -4.75 0.57
CA GLY A 87 4.77 -4.49 -0.15
C GLY A 87 3.56 -4.68 0.75
N HIS A 88 2.51 -3.88 0.49
CA HIS A 88 1.29 -3.98 1.28
C HIS A 88 0.33 -5.04 0.73
N ILE A 89 -0.47 -5.60 1.64
CA ILE A 89 -1.43 -6.67 1.36
C ILE A 89 -2.88 -6.24 1.52
N ASP A 90 -3.12 -5.06 2.07
CA ASP A 90 -4.42 -4.43 2.16
C ASP A 90 -4.80 -3.73 0.84
N THR A 91 -6.03 -3.30 0.76
CA THR A 91 -6.57 -2.55 -0.37
C THR A 91 -7.53 -1.48 0.14
N VAL A 92 -7.73 -0.43 -0.66
CA VAL A 92 -8.86 0.49 -0.47
C VAL A 92 -10.19 -0.22 -0.68
N GLY A 93 -11.30 0.45 -0.37
CA GLY A 93 -12.65 -0.06 -0.55
C GLY A 93 -13.03 -0.33 -2.01
N VAL A 94 -14.24 -0.84 -2.22
CA VAL A 94 -14.80 -1.24 -3.52
C VAL A 94 -16.06 -0.47 -3.90
N ASP A 95 -16.35 0.65 -3.24
CA ASP A 95 -17.57 1.44 -3.50
C ASP A 95 -17.57 2.06 -4.90
N ASP A 96 -16.39 2.30 -5.46
CA ASP A 96 -16.18 2.77 -6.83
C ASP A 96 -16.65 1.78 -7.91
N PHE A 97 -16.78 0.49 -7.58
CA PHE A 97 -17.39 -0.52 -8.47
C PHE A 97 -18.93 -0.49 -8.48
N GLY A 98 -19.55 0.31 -7.62
CA GLY A 98 -21.01 0.49 -7.59
C GLY A 98 -21.78 -0.84 -7.47
N THR A 99 -22.63 -1.14 -8.46
CA THR A 99 -23.49 -2.33 -8.46
C THR A 99 -22.77 -3.66 -8.70
N ILE A 100 -21.52 -3.61 -9.18
CA ILE A 100 -20.71 -4.81 -9.45
C ILE A 100 -19.59 -5.02 -8.43
N ARG A 101 -19.65 -4.35 -7.27
CA ARG A 101 -18.62 -4.44 -6.22
C ARG A 101 -18.32 -5.86 -5.76
N GLU A 102 -19.27 -6.78 -5.84
CA GLU A 102 -19.07 -8.20 -5.52
C GLU A 102 -18.08 -8.92 -6.46
N TYR A 103 -17.81 -8.34 -7.64
CA TYR A 103 -16.87 -8.86 -8.63
C TYR A 103 -15.48 -8.22 -8.51
N ALA A 104 -15.29 -7.21 -7.65
CA ALA A 104 -14.03 -6.45 -7.55
C ALA A 104 -12.79 -7.33 -7.28
N PHE A 105 -12.98 -8.48 -6.64
CA PHE A 105 -11.93 -9.45 -6.30
C PHE A 105 -11.97 -10.74 -7.17
N ARG A 106 -12.73 -10.74 -8.28
CA ARG A 106 -12.90 -11.88 -9.17
C ARG A 106 -12.30 -11.60 -10.53
N CYS A 107 -11.00 -11.78 -10.65
CA CYS A 107 -10.22 -11.37 -11.82
C CYS A 107 -10.77 -11.93 -13.15
N GLU A 108 -11.31 -13.14 -13.16
CA GLU A 108 -11.86 -13.77 -14.37
C GLU A 108 -13.21 -13.20 -14.78
N GLU A 109 -14.05 -12.83 -13.80
CA GLU A 109 -15.44 -12.37 -14.04
C GLU A 109 -15.54 -10.86 -14.22
N LEU A 110 -14.67 -10.09 -13.54
CA LEU A 110 -14.74 -8.64 -13.50
C LEU A 110 -14.71 -7.96 -14.88
N PRO A 111 -13.85 -8.35 -15.85
CA PRO A 111 -13.82 -7.71 -17.16
C PRO A 111 -15.16 -7.76 -17.89
N ALA A 112 -15.83 -8.91 -17.85
CA ALA A 112 -17.15 -9.06 -18.45
C ALA A 112 -18.20 -8.18 -17.76
N LYS A 113 -18.15 -8.10 -16.41
CA LYS A 113 -19.09 -7.28 -15.62
C LYS A 113 -18.87 -5.78 -15.82
N LEU A 114 -17.65 -5.34 -15.99
CA LEU A 114 -17.33 -3.96 -16.35
C LEU A 114 -17.99 -3.57 -17.70
N ARG A 115 -17.86 -4.41 -18.73
CA ARG A 115 -18.46 -4.18 -20.05
C ARG A 115 -19.97 -4.20 -20.04
N GLU A 116 -20.57 -5.08 -19.24
CA GLU A 116 -22.04 -5.20 -19.12
C GLU A 116 -22.66 -3.99 -18.41
N THR A 117 -21.93 -3.37 -17.49
CA THR A 117 -22.48 -2.40 -16.55
C THR A 117 -22.16 -0.96 -16.87
N PHE A 118 -20.95 -0.69 -17.41
CA PHE A 118 -20.46 0.66 -17.61
C PHE A 118 -20.20 0.99 -19.10
N VAL A 119 -20.30 2.28 -19.41
CA VAL A 119 -19.77 2.80 -20.67
C VAL A 119 -18.27 3.04 -20.47
N LEU A 120 -17.47 2.16 -21.02
CA LEU A 120 -16.02 2.17 -20.86
C LEU A 120 -15.34 3.00 -21.96
N PRO A 121 -14.20 3.67 -21.66
CA PRO A 121 -13.32 4.20 -22.68
C PRO A 121 -12.83 3.11 -23.63
N GLN A 122 -12.56 3.47 -24.90
CA GLN A 122 -12.14 2.50 -25.90
C GLN A 122 -10.86 1.77 -25.51
N GLU A 123 -9.89 2.46 -24.92
CA GLU A 123 -8.65 1.86 -24.42
C GLU A 123 -8.87 0.74 -23.42
N VAL A 124 -9.83 0.91 -22.50
CA VAL A 124 -10.18 -0.14 -21.51
C VAL A 124 -10.86 -1.34 -22.19
N ILE A 125 -11.67 -1.09 -23.23
CA ILE A 125 -12.27 -2.16 -24.04
C ILE A 125 -11.18 -2.96 -24.75
N ASP A 126 -10.21 -2.27 -25.36
CA ASP A 126 -9.09 -2.88 -26.07
C ASP A 126 -8.21 -3.70 -25.09
N ASP A 127 -7.96 -3.20 -23.90
CA ASP A 127 -7.23 -3.90 -22.83
C ASP A 127 -7.95 -5.20 -22.42
N ILE A 128 -9.27 -5.14 -22.24
CA ILE A 128 -10.08 -6.33 -21.91
C ILE A 128 -10.04 -7.34 -23.07
N GLU A 129 -10.15 -6.89 -24.31
CA GLU A 129 -10.17 -7.75 -25.49
C GLU A 129 -8.82 -8.39 -25.79
N SER A 130 -7.72 -7.72 -25.44
CA SER A 130 -6.36 -8.25 -25.61
C SER A 130 -6.11 -9.50 -24.76
N GLY A 131 -6.75 -9.61 -23.59
CA GLY A 131 -6.49 -10.66 -22.60
C GLY A 131 -5.11 -10.57 -21.94
N GLU A 132 -4.38 -9.46 -22.14
CA GLU A 132 -3.04 -9.24 -21.60
C GLU A 132 -3.05 -8.53 -20.26
N TYR A 133 -4.22 -8.08 -19.80
CA TYR A 133 -4.39 -7.34 -18.56
C TYR A 133 -5.17 -8.14 -17.50
N LEU A 134 -4.74 -7.99 -16.25
CA LEU A 134 -5.42 -8.55 -15.08
C LEU A 134 -6.24 -7.45 -14.39
N PHE A 135 -7.53 -7.66 -14.26
CA PHE A 135 -8.45 -6.73 -13.62
C PHE A 135 -8.84 -7.22 -12.21
N GLY A 136 -8.71 -6.37 -11.21
CA GLY A 136 -9.12 -6.70 -9.84
C GLY A 136 -8.67 -5.65 -8.85
N ARG A 137 -9.45 -5.43 -7.79
CA ARG A 137 -9.03 -4.56 -6.68
C ARG A 137 -7.77 -5.16 -6.02
N GLY A 138 -6.74 -4.35 -5.89
CA GLY A 138 -5.45 -4.76 -5.35
C GLY A 138 -4.55 -5.53 -6.32
N ALA A 139 -4.96 -5.74 -7.60
CA ALA A 139 -4.11 -6.40 -8.58
C ALA A 139 -2.87 -5.56 -8.90
N LEU A 140 -3.05 -4.27 -9.17
CA LEU A 140 -1.97 -3.32 -9.44
C LEU A 140 -1.36 -2.77 -8.14
N ASP A 141 -2.21 -2.36 -7.24
CA ASP A 141 -1.92 -1.71 -5.97
C ASP A 141 -2.30 -2.65 -4.82
N MET A 142 -1.32 -3.43 -4.16
CA MET A 142 -0.05 -3.75 -4.86
C MET A 142 0.27 -5.26 -4.78
N LYS A 143 -0.77 -6.13 -4.82
CA LYS A 143 -0.60 -7.59 -4.65
C LYS A 143 0.28 -8.22 -5.75
N SER A 144 0.36 -7.62 -6.96
CA SER A 144 1.30 -8.07 -8.00
C SER A 144 2.76 -7.85 -7.60
N GLY A 145 3.05 -6.73 -6.94
CA GLY A 145 4.38 -6.48 -6.38
C GLY A 145 4.74 -7.50 -5.29
N VAL A 146 3.79 -7.75 -4.37
CA VAL A 146 3.96 -8.78 -3.32
C VAL A 146 4.16 -10.17 -3.95
N ALA A 147 3.41 -10.52 -5.00
CA ALA A 147 3.58 -11.78 -5.73
C ALA A 147 4.99 -11.91 -6.34
N GLY A 148 5.52 -10.80 -6.89
CA GLY A 148 6.90 -10.75 -7.37
C GLY A 148 7.91 -11.01 -6.24
N HIS A 149 7.71 -10.41 -5.07
CA HIS A 149 8.53 -10.66 -3.89
C HIS A 149 8.44 -12.12 -3.41
N MET A 150 7.24 -12.69 -3.38
CA MET A 150 7.04 -14.11 -3.04
C MET A 150 7.79 -15.03 -4.00
N TYR A 151 7.74 -14.72 -5.30
CA TYR A 151 8.49 -15.48 -6.30
C TYR A 151 10.00 -15.40 -6.09
N LEU A 152 10.53 -14.21 -5.80
CA LEU A 152 11.97 -14.04 -5.53
C LEU A 152 12.42 -14.80 -4.28
N ILE A 153 11.63 -14.77 -3.21
CA ILE A 153 11.89 -15.55 -1.99
C ILE A 153 11.87 -17.06 -2.32
N GLN A 154 10.88 -17.52 -3.10
CA GLN A 154 10.86 -18.91 -3.56
C GLN A 154 12.11 -19.25 -4.35
N TYR A 155 12.46 -18.45 -5.36
CA TYR A 155 13.62 -18.71 -6.22
C TYR A 155 14.91 -18.84 -5.43
N PHE A 156 15.20 -17.87 -4.56
CA PHE A 156 16.42 -17.90 -3.76
C PHE A 156 16.37 -18.93 -2.62
N SER A 157 15.21 -19.36 -2.17
CA SER A 157 15.08 -20.49 -1.26
C SER A 157 15.43 -21.84 -1.94
N GLU A 158 15.21 -21.93 -3.25
CA GLU A 158 15.61 -23.09 -4.07
C GLU A 158 17.09 -22.99 -4.53
N HIS A 159 17.65 -21.79 -4.56
CA HIS A 159 19.00 -21.47 -5.07
C HIS A 159 19.80 -20.55 -4.12
N PRO A 160 19.96 -20.91 -2.84
CA PRO A 160 20.67 -20.04 -1.88
C PRO A 160 22.16 -19.84 -2.23
N GLU A 161 22.73 -20.73 -3.05
CA GLU A 161 24.09 -20.62 -3.56
C GLU A 161 24.30 -19.49 -4.59
N GLU A 162 23.22 -18.94 -5.14
CA GLU A 162 23.29 -17.80 -6.04
C GLU A 162 23.24 -16.45 -5.28
N LEU A 163 22.84 -16.45 -4.01
CA LEU A 163 22.67 -15.26 -3.18
C LEU A 163 23.90 -15.05 -2.29
N ASP A 164 24.55 -13.88 -2.47
CA ASP A 164 25.60 -13.39 -1.57
C ASP A 164 25.02 -12.37 -0.60
N GLY A 165 24.70 -12.78 0.58
CA GLY A 165 23.95 -12.00 1.58
C GLY A 165 22.56 -12.58 1.81
N ASN A 166 21.60 -11.74 2.17
CA ASN A 166 20.27 -12.20 2.56
C ASN A 166 19.17 -11.43 1.81
N LEU A 167 18.04 -12.08 1.62
CA LEU A 167 16.83 -11.48 1.08
C LEU A 167 15.70 -11.63 2.10
N LEU A 168 15.04 -10.54 2.46
CA LEU A 168 13.95 -10.50 3.42
C LEU A 168 12.73 -9.89 2.76
N ALA A 169 11.58 -10.53 2.83
CA ALA A 169 10.32 -9.99 2.32
C ALA A 169 9.35 -9.70 3.48
N ILE A 170 8.65 -8.58 3.36
CA ILE A 170 7.57 -8.17 4.27
C ILE A 170 6.32 -7.93 3.45
N GLY A 171 5.24 -8.66 3.79
CA GLY A 171 3.89 -8.33 3.35
C GLY A 171 3.17 -7.60 4.49
N GLU A 172 3.05 -6.29 4.37
CA GLU A 172 2.50 -5.45 5.43
C GLU A 172 1.00 -5.18 5.25
N CYS A 173 0.30 -5.02 6.36
CA CYS A 173 -1.10 -4.58 6.40
C CYS A 173 -1.19 -3.10 6.79
N ASP A 174 -2.35 -2.47 6.51
CA ASP A 174 -2.67 -1.09 6.92
C ASP A 174 -1.83 0.01 6.25
N GLU A 175 -1.28 -0.25 5.07
CA GLU A 175 -0.55 0.79 4.34
C GLU A 175 -1.48 1.93 3.92
N GLU A 176 -2.66 1.58 3.44
CA GLU A 176 -3.71 2.47 2.93
C GLU A 176 -4.34 3.40 4.00
N ASP A 177 -3.93 3.31 5.27
CA ASP A 177 -4.45 4.18 6.34
C ASP A 177 -3.35 4.68 7.30
N ASN A 178 -2.83 3.83 8.19
CA ASN A 178 -1.92 4.25 9.26
C ASN A 178 -0.58 3.50 9.29
N SER A 179 -0.33 2.62 8.34
CA SER A 179 0.93 1.85 8.19
C SER A 179 1.31 1.05 9.44
N LYS A 180 0.32 0.50 10.16
CA LYS A 180 0.56 -0.26 11.41
C LYS A 180 1.39 -1.51 11.19
N GLY A 181 1.31 -2.10 9.99
CA GLY A 181 2.07 -3.28 9.60
C GLY A 181 3.57 -3.01 9.67
N ILE A 182 4.04 -2.04 8.90
CA ILE A 182 5.47 -1.72 8.84
C ILE A 182 5.97 -1.13 10.16
N ILE A 183 5.18 -0.27 10.83
CA ILE A 183 5.57 0.27 12.15
C ILE A 183 5.80 -0.87 13.16
N THR A 184 4.97 -1.92 13.13
CA THR A 184 5.18 -3.11 13.97
C THR A 184 6.37 -3.94 13.52
N ALA A 185 6.62 -4.03 12.21
CA ALA A 185 7.74 -4.79 11.66
C ALA A 185 9.11 -4.20 12.03
N LEU A 186 9.20 -2.90 12.32
CA LEU A 186 10.47 -2.26 12.73
C LEU A 186 11.09 -2.94 13.95
N ASP A 187 10.28 -3.33 14.94
CA ASP A 187 10.78 -4.03 16.13
C ASP A 187 11.36 -5.41 15.76
N LEU A 188 10.73 -6.11 14.81
CA LEU A 188 11.21 -7.41 14.32
C LEU A 188 12.48 -7.26 13.47
N LEU A 189 12.58 -6.20 12.69
CA LEU A 189 13.78 -5.91 11.92
C LEU A 189 14.96 -5.60 12.84
N GLU A 190 14.75 -4.87 13.95
CA GLU A 190 15.78 -4.62 14.94
C GLU A 190 16.21 -5.91 15.65
N GLU A 191 15.24 -6.76 16.07
CA GLU A 191 15.51 -8.08 16.63
C GLU A 191 16.36 -8.94 15.68
N LEU A 192 16.02 -8.98 14.39
CA LEU A 192 16.76 -9.75 13.40
C LEU A 192 18.16 -9.16 13.13
N LYS A 193 18.28 -7.86 13.14
CA LYS A 193 19.59 -7.18 13.04
C LYS A 193 20.54 -7.60 14.16
N GLU A 194 20.03 -7.69 15.38
CA GLU A 194 20.82 -8.12 16.53
C GLU A 194 21.12 -9.64 16.52
N LYS A 195 20.07 -10.45 16.28
CA LYS A 195 20.17 -11.90 16.38
C LYS A 195 20.90 -12.53 15.20
N GLU A 196 20.61 -12.10 13.99
CA GLU A 196 21.11 -12.67 12.74
C GLU A 196 22.28 -11.83 12.17
N HIS A 197 22.63 -10.72 12.83
CA HIS A 197 23.65 -9.76 12.41
C HIS A 197 23.39 -9.15 11.02
N PHE A 198 22.11 -8.95 10.67
CA PHE A 198 21.76 -8.38 9.38
C PHE A 198 22.22 -6.93 9.23
N GLU A 199 22.77 -6.61 8.06
CA GLU A 199 23.10 -5.27 7.61
C GLU A 199 22.12 -4.86 6.51
N TYR A 200 21.09 -4.09 6.83
CA TYR A 200 20.11 -3.63 5.86
C TYR A 200 20.73 -2.59 4.92
N VAL A 201 20.87 -2.95 3.64
CA VAL A 201 21.58 -2.12 2.64
C VAL A 201 20.66 -1.48 1.62
N ALA A 202 19.46 -2.04 1.44
CA ALA A 202 18.43 -1.50 0.55
C ALA A 202 17.05 -1.98 1.00
N CYS A 203 16.04 -1.18 0.68
CA CYS A 203 14.63 -1.55 0.77
C CYS A 203 14.00 -1.29 -0.61
N ILE A 204 13.36 -2.31 -1.18
CA ILE A 204 12.72 -2.25 -2.49
C ILE A 204 11.22 -2.40 -2.27
N ASN A 205 10.46 -1.35 -2.63
CA ASN A 205 9.02 -1.38 -2.73
C ASN A 205 8.64 -1.59 -4.20
N ALA A 206 7.85 -2.62 -4.49
CA ALA A 206 7.38 -2.95 -5.84
C ALA A 206 5.95 -2.44 -6.08
N ASP A 207 5.60 -1.33 -5.46
CA ASP A 207 4.37 -0.63 -5.71
C ASP A 207 4.31 -0.06 -7.14
N TYR A 208 3.12 0.28 -7.61
CA TYR A 208 2.96 0.77 -8.97
C TYR A 208 3.55 2.17 -9.15
N SER A 209 3.95 2.47 -10.36
CA SER A 209 4.34 3.81 -10.77
C SER A 209 3.51 4.25 -11.98
N THR A 210 3.18 5.54 -12.03
CA THR A 210 2.46 6.14 -13.15
C THR A 210 3.40 6.86 -14.10
N ASN A 211 2.95 7.05 -15.33
CA ASN A 211 3.65 7.88 -16.31
C ASN A 211 3.56 9.36 -15.88
N TYR A 212 4.59 10.14 -16.18
CA TYR A 212 4.64 11.57 -15.84
C TYR A 212 3.63 12.41 -16.62
N ALA A 213 3.32 12.01 -17.86
CA ALA A 213 2.40 12.74 -18.71
C ALA A 213 1.77 11.79 -19.76
N PRO A 214 0.65 12.16 -20.39
CA PRO A 214 0.09 11.41 -21.50
C PRO A 214 1.12 11.19 -22.63
N GLY A 215 1.30 9.95 -23.06
CA GLY A 215 2.27 9.57 -24.08
C GLY A 215 3.70 9.30 -23.57
N ASP A 216 3.92 9.38 -22.28
CA ASP A 216 5.19 8.96 -21.68
C ASP A 216 5.24 7.42 -21.57
N GLU A 217 6.21 6.80 -22.25
CA GLU A 217 6.39 5.34 -22.29
C GLU A 217 7.47 4.84 -21.32
N ASN A 218 8.07 5.74 -20.53
CA ASN A 218 9.13 5.37 -19.61
C ASN A 218 8.59 4.55 -18.44
N ARG A 219 9.48 3.77 -17.83
CA ARG A 219 9.30 3.14 -16.53
C ARG A 219 10.22 3.81 -15.53
N TYR A 220 9.70 4.11 -14.35
CA TYR A 220 10.41 4.90 -13.35
C TYR A 220 10.85 4.05 -12.17
N ILE A 221 12.05 4.30 -11.70
CA ILE A 221 12.57 3.80 -10.43
C ILE A 221 12.86 5.01 -9.56
N TYR A 222 12.21 5.08 -8.41
CA TYR A 222 12.37 6.17 -7.46
C TYR A 222 13.46 5.82 -6.44
N TYR A 223 14.41 6.72 -6.25
CA TYR A 223 15.45 6.60 -5.23
C TYR A 223 15.04 7.36 -3.98
N GLY A 224 14.50 6.65 -3.00
CA GLY A 224 14.03 7.24 -1.77
C GLY A 224 12.64 7.84 -1.88
N SER A 225 12.22 8.53 -0.83
CA SER A 225 10.92 9.20 -0.75
C SER A 225 11.05 10.55 -0.07
N ILE A 226 10.07 11.42 -0.32
CA ILE A 226 9.91 12.68 0.42
C ILE A 226 9.21 12.41 1.76
N GLY A 227 9.40 13.33 2.72
CA GLY A 227 8.61 13.34 3.93
C GLY A 227 7.16 13.76 3.64
N LYS A 228 6.20 13.23 4.40
CA LYS A 228 4.79 13.61 4.33
C LYS A 228 4.30 14.08 5.68
N LEU A 229 3.65 15.24 5.72
CA LEU A 229 2.95 15.76 6.89
C LEU A 229 1.46 15.77 6.63
N LEU A 230 0.68 15.40 7.65
CA LEU A 230 -0.79 15.41 7.61
C LEU A 230 -1.33 16.34 8.72
N PRO A 231 -1.15 17.67 8.58
CA PRO A 231 -1.64 18.60 9.59
C PRO A 231 -3.15 18.63 9.63
N CYS A 232 -3.69 18.58 10.84
CA CYS A 232 -5.11 18.71 11.11
C CYS A 232 -5.39 20.11 11.68
N PHE A 233 -6.29 20.86 11.03
CA PHE A 233 -6.71 22.17 11.46
C PHE A 233 -8.05 22.06 12.18
N ALA A 234 -8.09 22.37 13.46
CA ALA A 234 -9.32 22.52 14.23
C ALA A 234 -9.61 24.02 14.43
N VAL A 235 -10.74 24.48 13.90
CA VAL A 235 -11.13 25.89 13.96
C VAL A 235 -12.28 26.03 14.95
N PHE A 236 -12.07 26.84 15.98
CA PHE A 236 -13.05 27.18 16.99
C PHE A 236 -13.63 28.55 16.70
N GLY A 237 -14.93 28.61 16.50
CA GLY A 237 -15.66 29.85 16.21
C GLY A 237 -16.34 30.44 17.46
N LYS A 238 -17.21 31.39 17.21
CA LYS A 238 -18.06 32.01 18.22
C LYS A 238 -19.50 32.01 17.73
N GLU A 239 -20.40 31.43 18.52
CA GLU A 239 -21.82 31.39 18.23
C GLU A 239 -22.48 32.78 18.48
N ALA A 240 -23.43 33.15 17.62
CA ALA A 240 -24.32 34.26 17.83
C ALA A 240 -25.65 34.03 17.11
N HIS A 241 -26.68 34.75 17.53
CA HIS A 241 -27.97 34.74 16.82
C HIS A 241 -27.79 35.30 15.40
N VAL A 242 -28.51 34.75 14.43
CA VAL A 242 -28.42 35.16 13.00
C VAL A 242 -28.60 36.67 12.79
N GLY A 243 -29.47 37.30 13.57
CA GLY A 243 -29.66 38.77 13.55
C GLY A 243 -28.46 39.60 14.06
N GLN A 244 -27.45 38.92 14.63
CA GLN A 244 -26.21 39.51 15.16
C GLN A 244 -24.98 38.87 14.49
N ALA A 245 -25.07 38.58 13.21
CA ALA A 245 -24.06 37.83 12.48
C ALA A 245 -22.64 38.42 12.61
N PHE A 246 -22.50 39.73 12.71
CA PHE A 246 -21.21 40.39 12.89
C PHE A 246 -20.56 40.23 14.27
N SER A 247 -21.30 39.69 15.25
CA SER A 247 -20.75 39.34 16.57
C SER A 247 -20.31 37.87 16.65
N ALA A 248 -20.59 37.08 15.63
CA ALA A 248 -20.18 35.67 15.47
C ALA A 248 -18.79 35.56 14.85
N LEU A 249 -18.20 34.38 15.03
CA LEU A 249 -17.05 33.90 14.24
C LEU A 249 -17.42 32.56 13.61
N ASP A 250 -17.65 32.56 12.32
CA ASP A 250 -17.98 31.36 11.56
C ASP A 250 -16.73 30.52 11.32
N PRO A 251 -16.59 29.33 11.92
CA PRO A 251 -15.42 28.49 11.73
C PRO A 251 -15.36 27.91 10.31
N ASN A 252 -16.48 27.75 9.60
CA ASN A 252 -16.50 27.29 8.23
C ASN A 252 -15.84 28.30 7.29
N LEU A 253 -16.11 29.61 7.49
CA LEU A 253 -15.50 30.66 6.70
C LEU A 253 -13.98 30.70 6.90
N VAL A 254 -13.51 30.55 8.14
CA VAL A 254 -12.08 30.50 8.45
C VAL A 254 -11.45 29.29 7.78
N LEU A 255 -12.06 28.11 7.91
CA LEU A 255 -11.55 26.88 7.32
C LEU A 255 -11.53 26.90 5.80
N ALA A 256 -12.58 27.45 5.17
CA ALA A 256 -12.63 27.66 3.73
C ALA A 256 -11.48 28.56 3.24
N ASN A 257 -11.12 29.61 3.99
CA ASN A 257 -9.98 30.45 3.66
C ASN A 257 -8.63 29.73 3.83
N ILE A 258 -8.47 28.89 4.85
CA ILE A 258 -7.28 28.06 5.03
C ILE A 258 -7.16 27.13 3.81
N THR A 259 -8.21 26.36 3.50
CA THR A 259 -8.23 25.45 2.36
C THR A 259 -7.88 26.17 1.04
N ARG A 260 -8.50 27.31 0.78
CA ARG A 260 -8.23 28.10 -0.45
C ARG A 260 -6.79 28.59 -0.55
N LYS A 261 -6.15 28.90 0.57
CA LYS A 261 -4.75 29.39 0.59
C LYS A 261 -3.73 28.26 0.49
N MET A 262 -4.10 27.08 0.92
CA MET A 262 -3.16 25.95 1.02
C MET A 262 -3.30 24.96 -0.13
N SER A 263 -4.54 24.59 -0.49
CA SER A 263 -4.76 23.55 -1.48
C SER A 263 -4.23 23.96 -2.86
N LEU A 264 -3.38 23.10 -3.44
CA LEU A 264 -2.70 23.30 -4.72
C LEU A 264 -1.86 24.59 -4.80
N ASN A 265 -1.39 25.08 -3.66
CA ASN A 265 -0.53 26.26 -3.62
C ASN A 265 0.93 25.87 -3.83
N THR A 266 1.44 26.16 -5.02
CA THR A 266 2.83 25.85 -5.40
C THR A 266 3.87 26.66 -4.64
N ASP A 267 3.51 27.79 -4.01
CA ASP A 267 4.42 28.55 -3.14
C ASP A 267 4.79 27.79 -1.86
N LEU A 268 4.04 26.71 -1.55
CA LEU A 268 4.28 25.86 -0.39
C LEU A 268 5.00 24.55 -0.77
N CYS A 269 5.39 24.39 -2.04
CA CYS A 269 6.22 23.26 -2.46
C CYS A 269 7.65 23.42 -1.95
N ASP A 270 8.26 22.31 -1.55
CA ASP A 270 9.69 22.24 -1.34
C ASP A 270 10.40 21.78 -2.61
N ILE A 271 11.68 22.10 -2.71
CA ILE A 271 12.54 21.68 -3.82
C ILE A 271 13.75 20.98 -3.23
N ALA A 272 13.90 19.70 -3.52
CA ALA A 272 15.01 18.90 -3.07
C ALA A 272 15.68 18.20 -4.26
N GLN A 273 17.00 18.40 -4.42
CA GLN A 273 17.82 17.77 -5.47
C GLN A 273 17.29 17.94 -6.92
N GLY A 274 16.60 19.06 -7.17
CA GLY A 274 16.01 19.37 -8.49
C GLY A 274 14.59 18.85 -8.70
N GLU A 275 14.06 18.08 -7.77
CA GLU A 275 12.66 17.64 -7.76
C GLU A 275 11.79 18.62 -6.97
N VAL A 276 10.60 18.87 -7.43
CA VAL A 276 9.61 19.72 -6.77
C VAL A 276 8.58 18.83 -6.09
N ALA A 277 8.43 19.00 -4.77
CA ALA A 277 7.41 18.28 -4.01
C ALA A 277 5.99 18.62 -4.51
N ILE A 278 5.09 17.68 -4.35
CA ILE A 278 3.67 17.87 -4.69
C ILE A 278 3.10 19.01 -3.83
N PRO A 279 2.31 19.96 -4.43
CA PRO A 279 1.69 21.00 -3.64
C PRO A 279 0.72 20.41 -2.61
N PRO A 280 0.50 21.10 -1.49
CA PRO A 280 -0.44 20.65 -0.47
C PRO A 280 -1.82 20.40 -1.07
N ILE A 281 -2.48 19.34 -0.63
CA ILE A 281 -3.87 19.03 -0.99
C ILE A 281 -4.74 18.93 0.26
N SER A 282 -6.00 19.37 0.16
CA SER A 282 -6.97 19.15 1.22
C SER A 282 -7.57 17.76 1.05
N LEU A 283 -7.23 16.86 1.96
CA LEU A 283 -7.69 15.47 1.91
C LEU A 283 -9.12 15.32 2.41
N LYS A 284 -9.47 16.01 3.50
CA LYS A 284 -10.75 15.78 4.17
C LYS A 284 -11.18 16.99 4.99
N GLN A 285 -12.45 17.36 4.87
CA GLN A 285 -13.13 18.21 5.83
C GLN A 285 -14.10 17.34 6.63
N MET A 286 -14.11 17.50 7.94
CA MET A 286 -14.92 16.67 8.83
C MET A 286 -15.90 17.53 9.61
N ASP A 287 -17.17 17.14 9.58
CA ASP A 287 -18.14 17.60 10.56
C ASP A 287 -17.82 16.93 11.91
N THR A 288 -17.62 17.75 12.94
CA THR A 288 -17.33 17.28 14.28
C THR A 288 -18.52 16.61 14.96
N LYS A 289 -19.75 16.77 14.38
CA LYS A 289 -21.03 16.40 15.01
C LYS A 289 -21.20 16.96 16.43
N GLY A 290 -20.45 17.99 16.72
CA GLY A 290 -20.42 18.71 17.99
C GLY A 290 -21.06 20.08 17.86
N PRO A 291 -20.68 21.05 18.69
CA PRO A 291 -21.14 22.42 18.59
C PRO A 291 -20.85 23.03 17.22
N TYR A 292 -21.77 23.77 16.66
CA TYR A 292 -21.64 24.43 15.35
C TYR A 292 -20.44 25.39 15.22
N THR A 293 -19.82 25.69 16.34
CA THR A 293 -18.64 26.57 16.43
C THR A 293 -17.31 25.87 16.16
N VAL A 294 -17.31 24.54 15.93
CA VAL A 294 -16.06 23.78 15.71
C VAL A 294 -16.09 23.07 14.38
N GLN A 295 -15.11 23.33 13.54
CA GLN A 295 -14.88 22.65 12.26
C GLN A 295 -13.44 22.19 12.13
N THR A 296 -13.24 21.08 11.45
CA THR A 296 -11.90 20.50 11.24
C THR A 296 -11.64 20.21 9.76
N ALA A 297 -10.40 20.32 9.37
CA ALA A 297 -9.91 19.85 8.08
C ALA A 297 -8.57 19.13 8.24
N LEU A 298 -8.36 18.14 7.40
CA LEU A 298 -7.08 17.46 7.24
C LEU A 298 -6.48 17.89 5.90
N THR A 299 -5.22 18.29 5.92
CA THR A 299 -4.48 18.68 4.73
C THR A 299 -3.18 17.91 4.67
N ALA A 300 -2.80 17.45 3.49
CA ALA A 300 -1.51 16.80 3.27
C ALA A 300 -0.49 17.77 2.67
N PHE A 301 0.75 17.63 3.11
CA PHE A 301 1.93 18.27 2.55
C PHE A 301 2.93 17.18 2.16
N GLY A 302 3.46 17.26 0.94
CA GLY A 302 4.54 16.42 0.47
C GLY A 302 5.90 17.03 0.75
#